data_6c10e597f2d42ece1834874371f87d01
#
_entry.id   6c10e597f2d42ece1834874371f87d01
#
_cell.length_a   1.000
_cell.length_b   1.000
_cell.length_c   1.000
_cell.angle_alpha   90.00
_cell.angle_beta   90.00
_cell.angle_gamma   90.00
#
_symmetry.space_group_name_H-M   'P 1'
#
loop_
_entity.id
_entity.type
_entity.pdbx_description
1 polymer ?
#
loop_
_entity_poly.entity_id
_entity_poly.type
_entity_poly.pdbx_seq_one_letter_code
_entity_poly.pdbx_strand_id
1 'polypeptide(L)'
;MSAWPCAAAKAQSDIFSPQTLHGELDLRASATDGEPSFNDQGFGKLRYGGDGGSNGKSLLQVATAAVEWNPHAGWAWSGVIDLIAQPGQEHSVDVDQAYVVFKPAPRSASRFVVRAGYFYPPVSLENDGRLWSLTNTITPSAIDTWIGEEVKVVGVEATVSRSLGDQSLAATAGVFGDDDTAGTLIAYRGWALHDIQSQAFGRYKLPPLAPLIAGLQDSESYSTREIDNRLGAYVRLEWRPTPSLALHAFYYDNNGDGTDATPDQQWAWSTRFWEAGLSWDIDERTRLLAQALAGRTSLGPANARFADVDFHAAYVLARRSVGKGAFSGRLDLFDTDDLAPRRFGDTSETGWALTGAWRYPLNRYLDVRLEALRVDSTRAARVLAGETPHQAQTEVQSSLRVSF
;
A
#
# COMPACT_ATOMS: atom_id res chain seq x y z
N MET A 1 -19.88 22.95 -57.30
CA MET A 1 -19.05 22.81 -56.08
C MET A 1 -19.97 22.43 -54.94
N SER A 2 -20.09 21.14 -54.68
CA SER A 2 -20.93 20.60 -53.60
C SER A 2 -20.05 20.37 -52.37
N ALA A 3 -20.28 21.16 -51.30
CA ALA A 3 -19.65 20.96 -50.04
C ALA A 3 -20.26 19.70 -49.34
N TRP A 4 -19.44 18.71 -49.10
CA TRP A 4 -19.80 17.55 -48.28
C TRP A 4 -19.79 18.01 -46.81
N PRO A 5 -20.83 17.70 -46.02
CA PRO A 5 -20.78 17.96 -44.59
C PRO A 5 -19.78 16.98 -43.96
N CYS A 6 -18.76 17.50 -43.31
CA CYS A 6 -17.88 16.76 -42.46
C CYS A 6 -18.73 16.20 -41.27
N ALA A 7 -19.10 14.92 -41.32
CA ALA A 7 -19.76 14.24 -40.21
C ALA A 7 -18.74 14.20 -39.07
N ALA A 8 -18.96 15.00 -38.04
CA ALA A 8 -18.27 14.86 -36.78
C ALA A 8 -18.56 13.43 -36.26
N ALA A 9 -17.57 12.56 -36.34
CA ALA A 9 -17.62 11.26 -35.70
C ALA A 9 -17.86 11.52 -34.19
N LYS A 10 -19.08 11.34 -33.73
CA LYS A 10 -19.35 11.17 -32.30
C LYS A 10 -18.58 9.94 -31.88
N ALA A 11 -17.46 10.13 -31.20
CA ALA A 11 -16.87 9.06 -30.41
C ALA A 11 -17.91 8.69 -29.35
N GLN A 12 -18.72 7.71 -29.65
CA GLN A 12 -19.61 7.07 -28.69
C GLN A 12 -18.66 6.33 -27.76
N SER A 13 -18.39 6.91 -26.60
CA SER A 13 -17.63 6.24 -25.56
C SER A 13 -18.47 5.03 -25.15
N ASP A 14 -18.10 3.86 -25.64
CA ASP A 14 -18.68 2.61 -25.18
C ASP A 14 -18.11 2.35 -23.77
N ILE A 15 -18.88 2.79 -22.78
CA ILE A 15 -18.51 2.76 -21.34
C ILE A 15 -18.19 1.34 -20.88
N PHE A 16 -18.78 0.34 -21.56
CA PHE A 16 -18.59 -1.09 -21.28
C PHE A 16 -17.78 -1.81 -22.39
N SER A 17 -16.94 -1.07 -23.11
CA SER A 17 -16.08 -1.73 -24.11
C SER A 17 -15.07 -2.66 -23.43
N PRO A 18 -14.63 -3.76 -24.08
CA PRO A 18 -13.58 -4.63 -23.52
C PRO A 18 -12.28 -3.90 -23.16
N GLN A 19 -12.03 -2.73 -23.74
CA GLN A 19 -10.86 -1.93 -23.47
C GLN A 19 -10.97 -1.16 -22.12
N THR A 20 -12.16 -1.08 -21.54
CA THR A 20 -12.40 -0.43 -20.24
C THR A 20 -12.43 -1.42 -19.07
N LEU A 21 -12.38 -2.73 -19.35
CA LEU A 21 -12.36 -3.78 -18.34
C LEU A 21 -11.01 -4.48 -18.34
N HIS A 22 -10.43 -4.59 -17.16
CA HIS A 22 -9.17 -5.28 -16.91
C HIS A 22 -9.35 -6.20 -15.72
N GLY A 23 -8.68 -7.33 -15.74
CA GLY A 23 -8.76 -8.27 -14.63
C GLY A 23 -7.41 -8.88 -14.31
N GLU A 24 -7.27 -9.33 -13.08
CA GLU A 24 -6.12 -10.07 -12.59
C GLU A 24 -6.57 -11.27 -11.76
N LEU A 25 -5.94 -12.42 -11.98
CA LEU A 25 -6.07 -13.62 -11.16
C LEU A 25 -4.67 -14.11 -10.81
N ASP A 26 -4.37 -14.21 -9.52
CA ASP A 26 -3.09 -14.71 -8.99
C ASP A 26 -3.30 -16.06 -8.29
N LEU A 27 -2.79 -17.13 -8.91
CA LEU A 27 -2.70 -18.45 -8.30
C LEU A 27 -1.35 -18.59 -7.62
N ARG A 28 -1.35 -18.81 -6.31
CA ARG A 28 -0.14 -18.80 -5.50
C ARG A 28 0.06 -20.10 -4.74
N ALA A 29 1.29 -20.62 -4.82
CA ALA A 29 1.78 -21.63 -3.91
C ALA A 29 2.84 -20.99 -3.01
N SER A 30 2.75 -21.20 -1.69
CA SER A 30 3.69 -20.69 -0.69
C SER A 30 4.11 -21.78 0.27
N ALA A 31 5.32 -21.63 0.81
CA ALA A 31 5.84 -22.39 1.93
C ALA A 31 6.49 -21.40 2.90
N THR A 32 5.98 -21.33 4.13
CA THR A 32 6.37 -20.34 5.14
C THR A 32 6.65 -21.03 6.48
N ASP A 33 7.74 -20.65 7.13
CA ASP A 33 8.09 -21.09 8.51
C ASP A 33 7.80 -20.01 9.55
N GLY A 34 8.15 -20.30 10.82
CA GLY A 34 8.13 -19.35 11.93
C GLY A 34 6.75 -19.12 12.55
N GLU A 35 6.54 -17.92 13.07
CA GLU A 35 5.34 -17.56 13.84
C GLU A 35 4.05 -17.51 12.98
N PRO A 36 2.85 -17.61 13.61
CA PRO A 36 1.56 -17.46 12.93
C PRO A 36 1.43 -16.12 12.24
N SER A 37 0.73 -16.10 11.09
CA SER A 37 0.44 -14.89 10.34
C SER A 37 -0.35 -13.87 11.18
N PHE A 38 -0.19 -12.59 10.86
CA PHE A 38 -1.05 -11.53 11.40
C PHE A 38 -2.55 -11.78 11.08
N ASN A 39 -2.89 -12.41 9.96
CA ASN A 39 -4.26 -12.81 9.63
C ASN A 39 -4.87 -13.81 10.65
N ASP A 40 -4.01 -14.56 11.33
CA ASP A 40 -4.38 -15.49 12.39
C ASP A 40 -4.25 -14.86 13.80
N GLN A 41 -4.26 -13.51 13.88
CA GLN A 41 -4.05 -12.73 15.13
C GLN A 41 -2.67 -12.91 15.76
N GLY A 42 -1.67 -13.32 14.97
CA GLY A 42 -0.27 -13.38 15.38
C GLY A 42 0.48 -12.07 15.18
N PHE A 43 1.76 -12.07 15.54
CA PHE A 43 2.71 -10.99 15.24
C PHE A 43 3.54 -11.25 13.97
N GLY A 44 3.24 -12.33 13.23
CA GLY A 44 3.93 -12.70 12.00
C GLY A 44 3.89 -11.60 10.97
N LYS A 45 5.02 -11.42 10.27
CA LYS A 45 5.23 -10.30 9.35
C LYS A 45 4.72 -10.59 7.95
N LEU A 46 4.48 -11.86 7.63
CA LEU A 46 4.16 -12.32 6.29
C LEU A 46 2.67 -12.64 6.15
N ARG A 47 2.17 -12.61 4.92
CA ARG A 47 0.79 -12.98 4.59
C ARG A 47 0.44 -14.38 5.07
N TYR A 48 1.38 -15.31 4.94
CA TYR A 48 1.26 -16.68 5.37
C TYR A 48 2.18 -16.91 6.56
N GLY A 49 1.72 -17.66 7.55
CA GLY A 49 2.50 -17.96 8.75
C GLY A 49 2.87 -19.43 8.84
N GLY A 50 3.83 -19.74 9.69
CA GLY A 50 4.12 -21.09 10.15
C GLY A 50 3.10 -21.55 11.23
N ASP A 51 3.49 -22.58 11.98
CA ASP A 51 2.71 -23.11 13.12
C ASP A 51 3.30 -22.71 14.50
N GLY A 52 4.22 -21.77 14.50
CA GLY A 52 4.98 -21.35 15.69
C GLY A 52 6.17 -22.25 16.02
N GLY A 53 6.40 -23.32 15.23
CA GLY A 53 7.50 -24.24 15.38
C GLY A 53 8.49 -24.21 14.21
N SER A 54 9.32 -25.26 14.13
CA SER A 54 10.26 -25.44 13.02
C SER A 54 9.62 -26.01 11.74
N ASN A 55 8.34 -26.38 11.79
CA ASN A 55 7.64 -26.94 10.64
C ASN A 55 6.97 -25.83 9.84
N GLY A 56 7.37 -25.69 8.58
CA GLY A 56 6.73 -24.77 7.68
C GLY A 56 5.34 -25.26 7.25
N LYS A 57 4.45 -24.30 6.94
CA LYS A 57 3.16 -24.58 6.29
C LYS A 57 3.30 -24.36 4.78
N SER A 58 2.66 -25.21 4.00
CA SER A 58 2.53 -25.05 2.56
C SER A 58 1.08 -24.84 2.18
N LEU A 59 0.84 -23.95 1.22
CA LEU A 59 -0.50 -23.56 0.79
C LEU A 59 -0.54 -23.40 -0.72
N LEU A 60 -1.65 -23.78 -1.34
CA LEU A 60 -1.98 -23.46 -2.74
C LEU A 60 -3.38 -22.86 -2.79
N GLN A 61 -3.49 -21.63 -3.28
CA GLN A 61 -4.78 -20.94 -3.35
C GLN A 61 -4.80 -19.84 -4.43
N VAL A 62 -5.99 -19.30 -4.68
CA VAL A 62 -6.14 -18.00 -5.33
C VAL A 62 -5.75 -16.94 -4.30
N ALA A 63 -4.64 -16.25 -4.51
CA ALA A 63 -4.18 -15.19 -3.62
C ALA A 63 -4.93 -13.88 -3.84
N THR A 64 -5.25 -13.58 -5.11
CA THR A 64 -5.98 -12.38 -5.49
C THR A 64 -6.79 -12.65 -6.74
N ALA A 65 -8.02 -12.19 -6.78
CA ALA A 65 -8.82 -12.01 -7.99
C ALA A 65 -9.34 -10.58 -8.00
N ALA A 66 -9.11 -9.82 -9.06
CA ALA A 66 -9.48 -8.42 -9.13
C ALA A 66 -9.97 -8.02 -10.52
N VAL A 67 -10.84 -7.01 -10.57
CA VAL A 67 -11.37 -6.44 -11.81
C VAL A 67 -11.37 -4.91 -11.68
N GLU A 68 -10.76 -4.24 -12.64
CA GLU A 68 -10.83 -2.80 -12.84
C GLU A 68 -11.81 -2.46 -13.96
N TRP A 69 -12.74 -1.56 -13.68
CA TRP A 69 -13.53 -0.90 -14.70
C TRP A 69 -13.08 0.56 -14.80
N ASN A 70 -12.56 0.91 -15.99
CA ASN A 70 -12.03 2.25 -16.26
C ASN A 70 -12.83 2.95 -17.38
N PRO A 71 -14.09 3.41 -17.11
CA PRO A 71 -14.92 4.07 -18.10
C PRO A 71 -14.38 5.45 -18.48
N HIS A 72 -14.62 5.83 -19.75
CA HIS A 72 -14.28 7.15 -20.27
C HIS A 72 -15.54 7.90 -20.70
N ALA A 73 -15.67 9.15 -20.28
CA ALA A 73 -16.75 10.06 -20.67
C ALA A 73 -16.16 11.27 -21.39
N GLY A 74 -16.19 11.21 -22.72
CA GLY A 74 -15.56 12.20 -23.57
C GLY A 74 -14.02 12.13 -23.48
N TRP A 75 -13.36 13.27 -23.65
CA TRP A 75 -11.90 13.35 -23.77
C TRP A 75 -11.20 13.74 -22.46
N ALA A 76 -11.91 14.22 -21.45
CA ALA A 76 -11.34 14.76 -20.23
C ALA A 76 -11.70 13.98 -18.96
N TRP A 77 -12.75 13.17 -18.99
CA TRP A 77 -13.25 12.45 -17.84
C TRP A 77 -13.05 10.95 -17.97
N SER A 78 -12.62 10.33 -16.91
CA SER A 78 -12.61 8.88 -16.74
C SER A 78 -12.97 8.52 -15.30
N GLY A 79 -13.29 7.25 -15.07
CA GLY A 79 -13.47 6.69 -13.73
C GLY A 79 -12.55 5.49 -13.54
N VAL A 80 -12.37 5.08 -12.31
CA VAL A 80 -11.76 3.81 -11.92
C VAL A 80 -12.65 3.22 -10.83
N ILE A 81 -13.01 1.96 -11.00
CA ILE A 81 -13.65 1.13 -9.97
C ILE A 81 -12.92 -0.20 -9.95
N ASP A 82 -12.24 -0.45 -8.86
CA ASP A 82 -11.50 -1.68 -8.61
C ASP A 82 -12.26 -2.53 -7.60
N LEU A 83 -12.61 -3.75 -7.99
CA LEU A 83 -13.17 -4.78 -7.12
C LEU A 83 -12.10 -5.85 -6.91
N ILE A 84 -11.91 -6.24 -5.65
CA ILE A 84 -10.88 -7.19 -5.25
C ILE A 84 -11.44 -8.28 -4.34
N ALA A 85 -10.93 -9.48 -4.50
CA ALA A 85 -11.17 -10.64 -3.66
C ALA A 85 -9.83 -11.21 -3.20
N GLN A 86 -9.59 -11.20 -1.89
CA GLN A 86 -8.39 -11.78 -1.27
C GLN A 86 -8.77 -12.63 -0.07
N PRO A 87 -8.28 -13.88 0.03
CA PRO A 87 -8.50 -14.72 1.22
C PRO A 87 -7.98 -14.06 2.49
N GLY A 88 -8.71 -14.21 3.57
CA GLY A 88 -8.40 -13.62 4.87
C GLY A 88 -9.08 -12.27 5.12
N GLN A 89 -9.77 -11.70 4.12
CA GLN A 89 -10.57 -10.51 4.28
C GLN A 89 -12.00 -10.84 4.75
N GLU A 90 -12.67 -9.86 5.37
CA GLU A 90 -14.05 -9.98 5.88
C GLU A 90 -15.03 -10.32 4.76
N HIS A 91 -14.97 -9.56 3.66
CA HIS A 91 -15.84 -9.74 2.51
C HIS A 91 -15.15 -10.52 1.40
N SER A 92 -15.89 -11.44 0.78
CA SER A 92 -15.36 -12.24 -0.33
C SER A 92 -14.98 -11.41 -1.55
N VAL A 93 -15.68 -10.30 -1.78
CA VAL A 93 -15.39 -9.28 -2.80
C VAL A 93 -15.71 -7.93 -2.22
N ASP A 94 -14.82 -6.96 -2.38
CA ASP A 94 -15.00 -5.61 -1.89
C ASP A 94 -14.39 -4.58 -2.86
N VAL A 95 -14.63 -3.30 -2.59
CA VAL A 95 -14.08 -2.20 -3.36
C VAL A 95 -12.65 -1.91 -2.87
N ASP A 96 -11.68 -1.99 -3.80
CA ASP A 96 -10.31 -1.56 -3.51
C ASP A 96 -10.14 -0.06 -3.79
N GLN A 97 -10.60 0.43 -4.93
CA GLN A 97 -10.61 1.86 -5.27
C GLN A 97 -11.87 2.22 -6.05
N ALA A 98 -12.36 3.46 -5.85
CA ALA A 98 -13.47 4.02 -6.63
C ALA A 98 -13.33 5.54 -6.75
N TYR A 99 -12.92 6.06 -7.91
CA TYR A 99 -12.72 7.49 -8.10
C TYR A 99 -12.97 7.95 -9.53
N VAL A 100 -13.23 9.23 -9.70
CA VAL A 100 -13.31 9.90 -10.99
C VAL A 100 -12.05 10.73 -11.24
N VAL A 101 -11.67 10.87 -12.51
CA VAL A 101 -10.51 11.64 -12.96
C VAL A 101 -10.95 12.68 -13.98
N PHE A 102 -10.52 13.91 -13.74
CA PHE A 102 -10.61 14.99 -14.71
C PHE A 102 -9.20 15.35 -15.22
N LYS A 103 -8.93 15.10 -16.49
CA LYS A 103 -7.65 15.33 -17.15
C LYS A 103 -7.87 16.09 -18.45
N PRO A 104 -7.98 17.43 -18.42
CA PRO A 104 -8.21 18.25 -19.60
C PRO A 104 -7.00 18.22 -20.55
N ALA A 105 -7.25 18.44 -21.85
CA ALA A 105 -6.17 18.56 -22.82
C ALA A 105 -5.26 19.75 -22.44
N PRO A 106 -3.93 19.55 -22.45
CA PRO A 106 -3.00 20.61 -22.08
C PRO A 106 -3.04 21.74 -23.13
N ARG A 107 -3.14 22.98 -22.65
CA ARG A 107 -3.08 24.20 -23.48
C ARG A 107 -1.70 24.89 -23.39
N SER A 108 -0.76 24.34 -22.67
CA SER A 108 0.59 24.86 -22.44
C SER A 108 1.54 23.71 -22.10
N ALA A 109 2.78 24.00 -21.73
CA ALA A 109 3.73 23.02 -21.18
C ALA A 109 3.30 22.46 -19.82
N SER A 110 2.27 23.04 -19.18
CA SER A 110 1.71 22.55 -17.92
C SER A 110 0.53 21.62 -18.18
N ARG A 111 0.43 20.56 -17.39
CA ARG A 111 -0.68 19.61 -17.35
C ARG A 111 -1.34 19.67 -15.99
N PHE A 112 -2.64 19.45 -15.97
CA PHE A 112 -3.45 19.46 -14.77
C PHE A 112 -4.28 18.17 -14.72
N VAL A 113 -4.35 17.54 -13.56
CA VAL A 113 -5.17 16.36 -13.31
C VAL A 113 -5.83 16.54 -11.96
N VAL A 114 -7.12 16.21 -11.85
CA VAL A 114 -7.84 16.09 -10.58
C VAL A 114 -8.42 14.69 -10.48
N ARG A 115 -8.35 14.07 -9.32
CA ARG A 115 -9.11 12.88 -9.00
C ARG A 115 -9.92 13.11 -7.71
N ALA A 116 -11.08 12.45 -7.61
CA ALA A 116 -11.95 12.54 -6.44
C ALA A 116 -12.65 11.20 -6.21
N GLY A 117 -12.65 10.73 -4.98
CA GLY A 117 -13.23 9.47 -4.56
C GLY A 117 -12.39 8.73 -3.54
N TYR A 118 -12.40 7.41 -3.57
CA TYR A 118 -11.67 6.49 -2.70
C TYR A 118 -10.45 5.93 -3.42
N PHE A 119 -9.24 6.24 -2.93
CA PHE A 119 -7.99 5.91 -3.62
C PHE A 119 -6.77 5.93 -2.68
N TYR A 120 -5.68 5.30 -3.09
CA TYR A 120 -4.37 5.43 -2.44
C TYR A 120 -3.72 6.78 -2.75
N PRO A 121 -3.23 7.54 -1.74
CA PRO A 121 -2.31 8.65 -1.97
C PRO A 121 -1.07 8.20 -2.75
N PRO A 122 -0.41 9.08 -3.52
CA PRO A 122 0.69 8.70 -4.39
C PRO A 122 2.02 8.56 -3.62
N VAL A 123 2.10 7.64 -2.67
CA VAL A 123 3.28 7.35 -1.83
C VAL A 123 4.16 6.29 -2.50
N SER A 124 3.57 5.13 -2.84
CA SER A 124 4.32 3.96 -3.32
C SER A 124 5.06 4.20 -4.64
N LEU A 125 6.27 3.65 -4.75
CA LEU A 125 7.02 3.49 -5.99
C LEU A 125 6.96 2.07 -6.57
N GLU A 126 6.50 1.08 -5.80
CA GLU A 126 6.46 -0.32 -6.19
C GLU A 126 5.14 -0.70 -6.88
N ASN A 127 4.02 -0.05 -6.50
CA ASN A 127 2.68 -0.32 -7.01
C ASN A 127 2.41 0.50 -8.29
N ASP A 128 3.16 0.21 -9.34
CA ASP A 128 3.10 0.89 -10.63
C ASP A 128 2.21 0.15 -11.66
N GLY A 129 1.68 -1.02 -11.30
CA GLY A 129 0.74 -1.81 -12.09
C GLY A 129 -0.72 -1.32 -11.97
N ARG A 130 -1.61 -1.88 -12.85
CA ARG A 130 -3.05 -1.73 -12.68
C ARG A 130 -3.50 -2.43 -11.39
N LEU A 131 -4.67 -2.04 -10.87
CA LEU A 131 -5.19 -2.62 -9.63
C LEU A 131 -4.20 -2.46 -8.46
N TRP A 132 -3.43 -1.38 -8.49
CA TRP A 132 -2.38 -1.07 -7.52
C TRP A 132 -1.40 -2.23 -7.31
N SER A 133 -1.13 -3.02 -8.35
CA SER A 133 -0.34 -4.25 -8.28
C SER A 133 1.16 -4.00 -8.45
N LEU A 134 1.95 -4.93 -7.92
CA LEU A 134 3.41 -4.91 -8.01
C LEU A 134 3.90 -5.49 -9.34
N THR A 135 4.93 -4.89 -9.91
CA THR A 135 5.56 -5.38 -11.14
C THR A 135 6.92 -6.03 -10.93
N ASN A 136 7.60 -5.77 -9.83
CA ASN A 136 8.98 -6.21 -9.57
C ASN A 136 9.10 -7.43 -8.63
N THR A 137 8.21 -7.54 -7.65
CA THR A 137 8.16 -8.56 -6.62
C THR A 137 6.76 -9.14 -6.51
N ILE A 138 6.53 -10.12 -5.64
CA ILE A 138 5.21 -10.58 -5.23
C ILE A 138 4.77 -9.80 -4.00
N THR A 139 5.68 -9.65 -3.03
CA THR A 139 5.46 -8.97 -1.76
C THR A 139 6.01 -7.53 -1.82
N PRO A 140 5.24 -6.51 -1.42
CA PRO A 140 5.72 -5.13 -1.32
C PRO A 140 6.74 -4.94 -0.17
N SER A 141 7.40 -3.78 -0.15
CA SER A 141 8.22 -3.34 0.98
C SER A 141 7.39 -3.15 2.25
N ALA A 142 8.05 -3.02 3.39
CA ALA A 142 7.37 -2.69 4.65
C ALA A 142 6.61 -1.36 4.55
N ILE A 143 7.17 -0.35 3.86
CA ILE A 143 6.50 0.94 3.60
C ILE A 143 5.21 0.71 2.81
N ASP A 144 5.32 0.06 1.66
CA ASP A 144 4.19 -0.06 0.73
C ASP A 144 3.14 -1.07 1.21
N THR A 145 3.52 -2.03 2.06
CA THR A 145 2.59 -2.87 2.81
C THR A 145 1.71 -2.02 3.73
N TRP A 146 2.32 -1.18 4.58
CA TRP A 146 1.56 -0.32 5.51
C TRP A 146 0.67 0.68 4.77
N ILE A 147 1.17 1.31 3.71
CA ILE A 147 0.35 2.18 2.85
C ILE A 147 -0.84 1.41 2.29
N GLY A 148 -0.63 0.18 1.83
CA GLY A 148 -1.68 -0.70 1.29
C GLY A 148 -2.74 -1.11 2.30
N GLU A 149 -2.42 -1.11 3.58
CA GLU A 149 -3.32 -1.52 4.67
C GLU A 149 -4.06 -0.36 5.33
N GLU A 150 -3.39 0.77 5.59
CA GLU A 150 -3.94 1.82 6.45
C GLU A 150 -4.00 3.20 5.80
N VAL A 151 -3.31 3.45 4.68
CA VAL A 151 -3.25 4.80 4.09
C VAL A 151 -4.03 4.83 2.78
N LYS A 152 -5.36 4.82 2.91
CA LYS A 152 -6.30 4.93 1.79
C LYS A 152 -7.42 5.90 2.15
N VAL A 153 -7.67 6.86 1.30
CA VAL A 153 -8.43 8.05 1.62
C VAL A 153 -9.68 8.23 0.75
N VAL A 154 -10.72 8.84 1.30
CA VAL A 154 -11.81 9.44 0.54
C VAL A 154 -11.54 10.93 0.40
N GLY A 155 -11.24 11.40 -0.80
CA GLY A 155 -10.78 12.78 -0.93
C GLY A 155 -10.77 13.33 -2.34
N VAL A 156 -10.15 14.51 -2.45
CA VAL A 156 -9.88 15.20 -3.72
C VAL A 156 -8.39 15.49 -3.80
N GLU A 157 -7.79 15.12 -4.91
CA GLU A 157 -6.38 15.36 -5.22
C GLU A 157 -6.26 16.17 -6.51
N ALA A 158 -5.33 17.11 -6.52
CA ALA A 158 -4.96 17.87 -7.72
C ALA A 158 -3.46 17.76 -7.97
N THR A 159 -3.08 17.46 -9.21
CA THR A 159 -1.69 17.41 -9.67
C THR A 159 -1.47 18.44 -10.78
N VAL A 160 -0.44 19.24 -10.63
CA VAL A 160 0.09 20.11 -11.68
C VAL A 160 1.48 19.64 -12.05
N SER A 161 1.74 19.41 -13.33
CA SER A 161 3.06 19.03 -13.82
C SER A 161 3.50 19.95 -14.97
N ARG A 162 4.80 20.19 -15.08
CA ARG A 162 5.40 21.04 -16.12
C ARG A 162 6.69 20.44 -16.66
N SER A 163 6.78 20.38 -17.99
CA SER A 163 8.02 20.00 -18.68
C SER A 163 8.90 21.24 -18.93
N LEU A 164 10.19 21.13 -18.64
CA LEU A 164 11.21 22.17 -18.72
C LEU A 164 12.42 21.62 -19.52
N GLY A 165 12.25 21.44 -20.82
CA GLY A 165 13.21 20.71 -21.66
C GLY A 165 13.24 19.23 -21.26
N ASP A 166 14.43 18.71 -20.92
CA ASP A 166 14.63 17.32 -20.49
C ASP A 166 14.21 17.07 -19.02
N GLN A 167 13.89 18.14 -18.30
CA GLN A 167 13.44 18.07 -16.92
C GLN A 167 11.92 18.15 -16.82
N SER A 168 11.37 17.66 -15.72
CA SER A 168 9.97 17.93 -15.35
C SER A 168 9.81 18.10 -13.84
N LEU A 169 8.84 18.92 -13.47
CA LEU A 169 8.41 19.14 -12.10
C LEU A 169 6.93 18.79 -12.00
N ALA A 170 6.54 18.14 -10.90
CA ALA A 170 5.14 17.95 -10.56
C ALA A 170 4.91 18.27 -9.07
N ALA A 171 3.76 18.86 -8.79
CA ALA A 171 3.26 19.08 -7.45
C ALA A 171 1.85 18.48 -7.36
N THR A 172 1.63 17.67 -6.35
CA THR A 172 0.34 17.05 -6.03
C THR A 172 -0.07 17.46 -4.64
N ALA A 173 -1.33 17.80 -4.45
CA ALA A 173 -1.90 18.08 -3.13
C ALA A 173 -3.27 17.39 -3.02
N GLY A 174 -3.59 16.83 -1.86
CA GLY A 174 -4.86 16.20 -1.55
C GLY A 174 -5.42 16.67 -0.22
N VAL A 175 -6.75 16.69 -0.14
CA VAL A 175 -7.52 16.88 1.10
C VAL A 175 -8.49 15.71 1.19
N PHE A 176 -8.60 15.10 2.37
CA PHE A 176 -9.30 13.85 2.54
C PHE A 176 -9.93 13.68 3.92
N GLY A 177 -10.83 12.71 4.07
CA GLY A 177 -11.35 12.12 5.29
C GLY A 177 -11.27 10.60 5.24
N ASP A 178 -12.01 9.95 6.13
CA ASP A 178 -12.17 8.49 6.22
C ASP A 178 -10.85 7.69 6.43
N ASP A 179 -9.82 8.33 7.03
CA ASP A 179 -8.53 7.69 7.33
C ASP A 179 -8.09 7.93 8.80
N ASP A 180 -9.07 8.00 9.71
CA ASP A 180 -8.82 8.30 11.12
C ASP A 180 -8.16 7.16 11.87
N THR A 181 -8.34 5.92 11.43
CA THR A 181 -7.75 4.73 12.05
C THR A 181 -6.31 4.47 11.63
N ALA A 182 -5.77 5.22 10.66
CA ALA A 182 -4.38 5.10 10.22
C ALA A 182 -3.41 5.27 11.40
N GLY A 183 -2.58 4.26 11.64
CA GLY A 183 -1.68 4.18 12.79
C GLY A 183 -2.01 3.05 13.77
N THR A 184 -3.22 2.49 13.73
CA THR A 184 -3.61 1.37 14.59
C THR A 184 -2.73 0.14 14.37
N LEU A 185 -2.54 -0.27 13.12
CA LEU A 185 -1.73 -1.45 12.78
C LEU A 185 -0.26 -1.20 13.08
N ILE A 186 0.28 -0.05 12.68
CA ILE A 186 1.69 0.24 12.94
C ILE A 186 1.99 0.30 14.45
N ALA A 187 1.07 0.83 15.26
CA ALA A 187 1.24 0.90 16.70
C ALA A 187 1.12 -0.49 17.36
N TYR A 188 0.08 -1.27 17.05
CA TYR A 188 -0.20 -2.50 17.80
C TYR A 188 0.39 -3.76 17.18
N ARG A 189 0.48 -3.85 15.86
CA ARG A 189 1.09 -4.97 15.15
C ARG A 189 2.54 -4.71 14.74
N GLY A 190 2.85 -3.47 14.38
CA GLY A 190 4.13 -3.07 13.79
C GLY A 190 4.17 -3.29 12.28
N TRP A 191 5.36 -3.18 11.71
CA TRP A 191 5.60 -3.37 10.28
C TRP A 191 5.28 -4.80 9.82
N ALA A 192 4.87 -4.94 8.57
CA ALA A 192 4.61 -6.22 7.92
C ALA A 192 5.08 -6.19 6.46
N LEU A 193 5.15 -7.35 5.82
CA LEU A 193 5.53 -7.52 4.41
C LEU A 193 4.55 -8.50 3.75
N HIS A 194 3.52 -7.97 3.12
CA HIS A 194 2.49 -8.76 2.44
C HIS A 194 1.72 -7.93 1.42
N ASP A 195 1.03 -8.59 0.52
CA ASP A 195 0.27 -8.02 -0.58
C ASP A 195 -1.26 -7.98 -0.34
N ILE A 196 -1.70 -8.05 0.91
CA ILE A 196 -3.11 -7.82 1.23
C ILE A 196 -3.36 -6.31 1.21
N GLN A 197 -4.38 -5.90 0.46
CA GLN A 197 -4.78 -4.51 0.31
C GLN A 197 -6.00 -4.22 1.17
N SER A 198 -6.09 -3.01 1.72
CA SER A 198 -7.28 -2.56 2.43
C SER A 198 -8.48 -2.52 1.49
N GLN A 199 -9.64 -2.83 2.03
CA GLN A 199 -10.92 -2.83 1.33
C GLN A 199 -11.84 -1.80 1.99
N ALA A 200 -12.77 -1.22 1.23
CA ALA A 200 -13.62 -0.14 1.72
C ALA A 200 -14.45 -0.52 2.96
N PHE A 201 -14.86 -1.79 3.06
CA PHE A 201 -15.63 -2.33 4.19
C PHE A 201 -14.87 -3.43 4.95
N GLY A 202 -13.58 -3.59 4.65
CA GLY A 202 -12.72 -4.58 5.27
C GLY A 202 -12.20 -4.15 6.63
N ARG A 203 -11.68 -5.11 7.38
CA ARG A 203 -11.02 -4.90 8.67
C ARG A 203 -9.87 -5.86 8.86
N TYR A 204 -8.93 -5.44 9.69
CA TYR A 204 -7.77 -6.21 10.07
C TYR A 204 -7.86 -6.63 11.52
N LYS A 205 -7.55 -7.88 11.79
CA LYS A 205 -7.42 -8.38 13.16
C LYS A 205 -6.16 -7.84 13.79
N LEU A 206 -6.26 -7.44 15.07
CA LEU A 206 -5.10 -7.05 15.86
C LEU A 206 -4.52 -8.27 16.58
N PRO A 207 -3.20 -8.30 16.81
CA PRO A 207 -2.58 -9.28 17.68
C PRO A 207 -3.02 -9.08 19.15
N PRO A 208 -2.66 -9.95 20.09
CA PRO A 208 -2.95 -9.77 21.49
C PRO A 208 -2.49 -8.41 22.00
N LEU A 209 -3.43 -7.64 22.59
CA LEU A 209 -3.19 -6.30 23.13
C LEU A 209 -2.81 -6.37 24.60
N ALA A 210 -2.03 -5.39 25.07
CA ALA A 210 -1.76 -5.22 26.50
C ALA A 210 -3.07 -5.07 27.28
N PRO A 211 -3.19 -5.60 28.54
CA PRO A 211 -4.47 -5.68 29.25
C PRO A 211 -5.22 -4.35 29.40
N LEU A 212 -4.51 -3.23 29.59
CA LEU A 212 -5.15 -1.92 29.67
C LEU A 212 -5.66 -1.43 28.29
N ILE A 213 -4.96 -1.77 27.22
CA ILE A 213 -5.36 -1.43 25.85
C ILE A 213 -6.52 -2.30 25.38
N ALA A 214 -6.52 -3.59 25.68
CA ALA A 214 -7.61 -4.52 25.34
C ALA A 214 -8.98 -4.10 25.91
N GLY A 215 -9.03 -3.24 26.92
CA GLY A 215 -10.25 -2.61 27.43
C GLY A 215 -10.67 -1.32 26.74
N LEU A 216 -9.80 -0.77 25.88
CA LEU A 216 -9.99 0.53 25.20
C LEU A 216 -10.10 0.38 23.68
N GLN A 217 -9.39 -0.56 23.08
CA GLN A 217 -9.28 -0.81 21.65
C GLN A 217 -9.98 -2.13 21.30
N ASP A 218 -10.80 -2.12 20.24
CA ASP A 218 -11.33 -3.36 19.66
C ASP A 218 -10.19 -4.26 19.16
N SER A 219 -10.46 -5.54 19.10
CA SER A 219 -9.57 -6.58 18.55
C SER A 219 -9.41 -6.52 17.01
N GLU A 220 -10.11 -5.62 16.35
CA GLU A 220 -10.07 -5.38 14.91
C GLU A 220 -9.94 -3.88 14.64
N SER A 221 -9.38 -3.52 13.48
CA SER A 221 -9.28 -2.14 12.98
C SER A 221 -9.86 -2.04 11.58
N TYR A 222 -10.61 -0.98 11.31
CA TYR A 222 -11.11 -0.65 9.99
C TYR A 222 -10.12 0.28 9.29
N SER A 223 -9.74 -0.03 8.06
CA SER A 223 -8.80 0.82 7.30
C SER A 223 -9.41 2.10 6.75
N THR A 224 -10.75 2.16 6.63
CA THR A 224 -11.46 3.30 6.07
C THR A 224 -12.58 3.68 7.02
N ARG A 225 -12.35 4.70 7.85
CA ARG A 225 -13.33 5.14 8.84
C ARG A 225 -13.16 6.61 9.22
N GLU A 226 -14.27 7.35 9.18
CA GLU A 226 -14.37 8.70 9.69
C GLU A 226 -14.88 8.68 11.15
N ILE A 227 -14.21 9.37 12.05
CA ILE A 227 -14.52 9.35 13.49
C ILE A 227 -14.67 10.76 14.06
N ASP A 228 -13.76 11.70 13.74
CA ASP A 228 -13.68 13.01 14.39
C ASP A 228 -14.16 14.18 13.52
N ASN A 229 -14.57 13.91 12.27
CA ASN A 229 -15.03 14.89 11.27
C ASN A 229 -13.94 15.94 10.93
N ARG A 230 -12.67 15.60 10.98
CA ARG A 230 -11.56 16.45 10.57
C ARG A 230 -11.02 16.01 9.21
N LEU A 231 -10.58 16.99 8.44
CA LEU A 231 -9.95 16.70 7.16
C LEU A 231 -8.44 16.63 7.31
N GLY A 232 -7.87 15.57 6.79
CA GLY A 232 -6.44 15.42 6.58
C GLY A 232 -5.99 16.04 5.26
N ALA A 233 -4.68 16.14 5.09
CA ALA A 233 -4.07 16.65 3.87
C ALA A 233 -2.72 15.98 3.60
N TYR A 234 -2.35 15.95 2.33
CA TYR A 234 -1.01 15.56 1.91
C TYR A 234 -0.50 16.42 0.76
N VAL A 235 0.82 16.43 0.62
CA VAL A 235 1.50 17.07 -0.52
C VAL A 235 2.64 16.18 -1.01
N ARG A 236 2.82 16.12 -2.33
CA ARG A 236 3.95 15.47 -3.01
C ARG A 236 4.60 16.44 -3.98
N LEU A 237 5.93 16.47 -3.95
CA LEU A 237 6.74 17.16 -4.95
C LEU A 237 7.57 16.11 -5.69
N GLU A 238 7.58 16.17 -7.00
CA GLU A 238 8.41 15.30 -7.84
C GLU A 238 9.26 16.13 -8.78
N TRP A 239 10.55 15.81 -8.87
CA TRP A 239 11.49 16.38 -9.80
C TRP A 239 12.16 15.28 -10.61
N ARG A 240 12.08 15.41 -11.92
CA ARG A 240 12.82 14.58 -12.88
C ARG A 240 13.92 15.41 -13.52
N PRO A 241 15.16 15.38 -12.98
CA PRO A 241 16.30 16.11 -13.56
C PRO A 241 16.70 15.56 -14.92
N THR A 242 16.47 14.27 -15.17
CA THR A 242 16.67 13.59 -16.44
C THR A 242 15.51 12.64 -16.72
N PRO A 243 15.32 12.15 -17.96
CA PRO A 243 14.31 11.14 -18.25
C PRO A 243 14.48 9.82 -17.45
N SER A 244 15.70 9.51 -17.03
CA SER A 244 16.05 8.27 -16.32
C SER A 244 16.00 8.39 -14.80
N LEU A 245 15.90 9.59 -14.20
CA LEU A 245 15.92 9.81 -12.76
C LEU A 245 14.70 10.61 -12.30
N ALA A 246 13.96 10.07 -11.35
CA ALA A 246 12.90 10.79 -10.65
C ALA A 246 13.20 10.79 -9.15
N LEU A 247 13.04 11.94 -8.52
CA LEU A 247 13.14 12.17 -7.08
C LEU A 247 11.81 12.70 -6.60
N HIS A 248 11.35 12.28 -5.43
CA HIS A 248 10.16 12.86 -4.82
C HIS A 248 10.29 12.99 -3.31
N ALA A 249 9.45 13.88 -2.76
CA ALA A 249 9.21 14.01 -1.33
C ALA A 249 7.70 14.11 -1.12
N PHE A 250 7.23 13.50 -0.04
CA PHE A 250 5.82 13.42 0.33
C PHE A 250 5.65 13.75 1.81
N TYR A 251 4.55 14.42 2.14
CA TYR A 251 4.11 14.66 3.51
C TYR A 251 2.63 14.34 3.63
N TYR A 252 2.25 13.66 4.71
CA TYR A 252 0.90 13.28 5.07
C TYR A 252 0.60 13.65 6.51
N ASP A 253 -0.63 14.11 6.76
CA ASP A 253 -1.18 14.37 8.09
C ASP A 253 -2.70 14.14 8.02
N ASN A 254 -3.22 13.15 8.75
CA ASN A 254 -4.65 12.91 8.81
C ASN A 254 -5.38 13.91 9.74
N ASN A 255 -4.64 14.74 10.50
CA ASN A 255 -5.17 15.74 11.42
C ASN A 255 -6.12 15.15 12.49
N GLY A 256 -5.97 13.85 12.80
CA GLY A 256 -6.87 13.12 13.70
C GLY A 256 -6.81 13.59 15.16
N ASP A 257 -7.95 13.57 15.85
CA ASP A 257 -8.06 13.84 17.27
C ASP A 257 -7.97 12.55 18.10
N GLY A 258 -6.79 12.20 18.55
CA GLY A 258 -6.55 11.00 19.35
C GLY A 258 -7.40 10.86 20.63
N THR A 259 -8.34 11.76 20.90
CA THR A 259 -9.28 11.65 22.02
C THR A 259 -10.68 11.22 21.61
N ASP A 260 -10.98 11.20 20.31
CA ASP A 260 -12.27 10.78 19.80
C ASP A 260 -12.29 9.29 19.46
N ALA A 261 -13.39 8.63 19.80
CA ALA A 261 -13.61 7.21 19.57
C ALA A 261 -15.07 6.89 19.29
N THR A 262 -15.29 5.84 18.53
CA THR A 262 -16.63 5.28 18.32
C THR A 262 -17.06 4.36 19.49
N PRO A 263 -18.37 4.07 19.63
CA PRO A 263 -18.85 3.11 20.66
C PRO A 263 -18.27 1.70 20.52
N ASP A 264 -17.84 1.31 19.33
CA ASP A 264 -17.15 0.04 19.03
C ASP A 264 -15.63 0.16 19.14
N GLN A 265 -15.13 1.13 19.92
CA GLN A 265 -13.71 1.27 20.30
C GLN A 265 -12.74 1.43 19.11
N GLN A 266 -13.17 2.06 18.02
CA GLN A 266 -12.28 2.56 16.99
C GLN A 266 -11.92 4.01 17.33
N TRP A 267 -10.67 4.38 17.16
CA TRP A 267 -10.13 5.68 17.56
C TRP A 267 -9.64 6.49 16.37
N ALA A 268 -9.81 7.81 16.46
CA ALA A 268 -9.17 8.76 15.55
C ALA A 268 -7.71 8.95 15.98
N TRP A 269 -6.81 8.24 15.31
CA TRP A 269 -5.36 8.38 15.54
C TRP A 269 -4.84 9.69 14.98
N SER A 270 -3.90 10.32 15.66
CA SER A 270 -3.15 11.45 15.11
C SER A 270 -1.90 10.93 14.42
N THR A 271 -1.93 10.78 13.11
CA THR A 271 -0.87 10.16 12.31
C THR A 271 -0.34 11.12 11.26
N ARG A 272 0.98 11.28 11.25
CA ARG A 272 1.70 12.11 10.27
C ARG A 272 3.04 11.48 9.90
N PHE A 273 3.45 11.64 8.65
CA PHE A 273 4.74 11.14 8.19
C PHE A 273 5.30 11.94 7.01
N TRP A 274 6.60 11.86 6.88
CA TRP A 274 7.36 12.28 5.71
C TRP A 274 7.85 11.04 4.97
N GLU A 275 7.91 11.14 3.67
CA GLU A 275 8.52 10.13 2.82
C GLU A 275 9.34 10.80 1.74
N ALA A 276 10.46 10.19 1.36
CA ALA A 276 11.27 10.57 0.22
C ALA A 276 11.70 9.34 -0.56
N GLY A 277 11.72 9.47 -1.88
CA GLY A 277 12.10 8.35 -2.73
C GLY A 277 12.73 8.74 -4.05
N LEU A 278 13.32 7.74 -4.68
CA LEU A 278 13.91 7.85 -6.00
C LEU A 278 13.57 6.63 -6.86
N SER A 279 13.42 6.89 -8.16
CA SER A 279 13.40 5.87 -9.21
C SER A 279 14.47 6.23 -10.23
N TRP A 280 15.41 5.30 -10.48
CA TRP A 280 16.53 5.52 -11.38
C TRP A 280 16.70 4.37 -12.37
N ASP A 281 16.49 4.65 -13.64
CA ASP A 281 16.88 3.76 -14.74
C ASP A 281 18.37 3.95 -15.02
N ILE A 282 19.22 3.12 -14.37
CA ILE A 282 20.69 3.18 -14.46
C ILE A 282 21.13 2.90 -15.90
N ASP A 283 20.52 1.91 -16.51
CA ASP A 283 20.65 1.56 -17.93
C ASP A 283 19.30 0.97 -18.44
N GLU A 284 19.23 0.60 -19.72
CA GLU A 284 18.02 0.06 -20.37
C GLU A 284 17.48 -1.23 -19.70
N ARG A 285 18.28 -1.89 -18.86
CA ARG A 285 17.95 -3.16 -18.23
C ARG A 285 17.88 -3.08 -16.71
N THR A 286 18.48 -2.06 -16.10
CA THR A 286 18.63 -1.96 -14.65
C THR A 286 17.88 -0.75 -14.11
N ARG A 287 16.95 -0.98 -13.21
CA ARG A 287 16.22 0.04 -12.44
C ARG A 287 16.53 -0.11 -10.96
N LEU A 288 16.70 1.00 -10.30
CA LEU A 288 16.79 1.14 -8.85
C LEU A 288 15.59 1.92 -8.32
N LEU A 289 14.95 1.42 -7.29
CA LEU A 289 13.96 2.14 -6.49
C LEU A 289 14.48 2.22 -5.06
N ALA A 290 14.27 3.35 -4.40
CA ALA A 290 14.54 3.48 -2.97
C ALA A 290 13.52 4.44 -2.36
N GLN A 291 13.06 4.13 -1.15
CA GLN A 291 12.20 4.99 -0.35
C GLN A 291 12.65 4.96 1.11
N ALA A 292 12.41 6.06 1.81
CA ALA A 292 12.57 6.17 3.25
C ALA A 292 11.39 6.95 3.82
N LEU A 293 10.81 6.46 4.89
CA LEU A 293 9.65 7.02 5.56
C LEU A 293 9.94 7.19 7.05
N ALA A 294 9.51 8.31 7.62
CA ALA A 294 9.59 8.61 9.04
C ALA A 294 8.31 9.30 9.49
N GLY A 295 7.71 8.81 10.56
CA GLY A 295 6.44 9.33 11.04
C GLY A 295 6.22 9.12 12.52
N ARG A 296 5.07 9.62 12.96
CA ARG A 296 4.57 9.44 14.33
C ARG A 296 3.09 9.25 14.30
N THR A 297 2.61 8.31 15.12
CA THR A 297 1.20 8.08 15.40
C THR A 297 0.95 8.11 16.89
N SER A 298 -0.20 8.67 17.32
CA SER A 298 -0.49 8.78 18.75
C SER A 298 -1.97 8.75 19.04
N LEU A 299 -2.30 8.22 20.23
CA LEU A 299 -3.64 8.03 20.75
C LEU A 299 -3.73 8.50 22.20
N GLY A 300 -4.85 9.12 22.56
CA GLY A 300 -5.11 9.67 23.88
C GLY A 300 -4.70 11.15 24.01
N PRO A 301 -5.15 11.83 25.07
CA PRO A 301 -4.86 13.24 25.29
C PRO A 301 -3.36 13.50 25.42
N ALA A 302 -2.89 14.66 24.99
CA ALA A 302 -1.47 15.00 24.90
C ALA A 302 -0.67 14.82 26.22
N ASN A 303 -1.33 14.94 27.36
CA ASN A 303 -0.72 14.75 28.69
C ASN A 303 -0.88 13.33 29.27
N ALA A 304 -1.57 12.42 28.55
CA ALA A 304 -1.86 11.06 29.00
C ALA A 304 -2.05 10.11 27.81
N ARG A 305 -1.04 10.00 26.94
CA ARG A 305 -1.07 9.13 25.75
C ARG A 305 -1.26 7.67 26.15
N PHE A 306 -2.14 6.96 25.44
CA PHE A 306 -2.33 5.52 25.54
C PHE A 306 -1.41 4.77 24.59
N ALA A 307 -1.15 5.35 23.43
CA ALA A 307 -0.12 4.96 22.48
C ALA A 307 0.57 6.22 21.93
N ASP A 308 1.85 6.13 21.68
CA ASP A 308 2.67 7.21 21.12
C ASP A 308 3.90 6.58 20.49
N VAL A 309 3.89 6.44 19.17
CA VAL A 309 4.85 5.60 18.44
C VAL A 309 5.50 6.41 17.34
N ASP A 310 6.81 6.59 17.43
CA ASP A 310 7.63 6.99 16.29
C ASP A 310 7.90 5.75 15.43
N PHE A 311 7.80 5.88 14.10
CA PHE A 311 7.99 4.77 13.18
C PHE A 311 8.85 5.18 11.98
N HIS A 312 9.73 4.26 11.56
CA HIS A 312 10.65 4.48 10.45
C HIS A 312 10.75 3.23 9.60
N ALA A 313 10.88 3.42 8.30
CA ALA A 313 11.23 2.34 7.39
C ALA A 313 11.98 2.88 6.17
N ALA A 314 12.80 2.03 5.57
CA ALA A 314 13.46 2.32 4.31
C ALA A 314 13.65 1.04 3.50
N TYR A 315 13.64 1.15 2.18
CA TYR A 315 14.04 0.06 1.32
C TYR A 315 14.88 0.53 0.13
N VAL A 316 15.65 -0.42 -0.41
CA VAL A 316 16.31 -0.31 -1.70
C VAL A 316 15.98 -1.56 -2.51
N LEU A 317 15.43 -1.38 -3.72
CA LEU A 317 15.11 -2.43 -4.67
C LEU A 317 15.90 -2.22 -5.96
N ALA A 318 16.62 -3.25 -6.39
CA ALA A 318 17.28 -3.29 -7.68
C ALA A 318 16.60 -4.33 -8.57
N ARG A 319 16.22 -3.93 -9.80
CA ARG A 319 15.66 -4.82 -10.83
C ARG A 319 16.57 -4.86 -12.05
N ARG A 320 16.82 -6.08 -12.57
CA ARG A 320 17.56 -6.27 -13.81
C ARG A 320 16.82 -7.17 -14.78
N SER A 321 16.58 -6.68 -15.99
CA SER A 321 16.01 -7.45 -17.09
C SER A 321 17.03 -8.42 -17.68
N VAL A 322 16.65 -9.69 -17.84
CA VAL A 322 17.48 -10.76 -18.45
C VAL A 322 16.63 -11.56 -19.43
N GLY A 323 16.91 -11.42 -20.71
CA GLY A 323 16.07 -12.01 -21.76
C GLY A 323 14.65 -11.45 -21.72
N LYS A 324 13.65 -12.31 -21.59
CA LYS A 324 12.24 -11.92 -21.42
C LYS A 324 11.86 -11.68 -19.96
N GLY A 325 12.64 -12.19 -19.02
CA GLY A 325 12.36 -12.09 -17.58
C GLY A 325 13.12 -10.96 -16.91
N ALA A 326 12.92 -10.85 -15.60
CA ALA A 326 13.65 -9.92 -14.73
C ALA A 326 13.92 -10.56 -13.38
N PHE A 327 15.05 -10.24 -12.80
CA PHE A 327 15.38 -10.49 -11.40
C PHE A 327 15.25 -9.21 -10.61
N SER A 328 14.78 -9.33 -9.38
CA SER A 328 14.69 -8.24 -8.43
C SER A 328 15.29 -8.68 -7.10
N GLY A 329 15.96 -7.75 -6.40
CA GLY A 329 16.42 -7.93 -5.04
C GLY A 329 16.06 -6.70 -4.23
N ARG A 330 15.51 -6.87 -3.02
CA ARG A 330 15.16 -5.78 -2.12
C ARG A 330 15.67 -6.03 -0.71
N LEU A 331 16.17 -4.99 -0.09
CA LEU A 331 16.48 -4.92 1.34
C LEU A 331 15.56 -3.90 1.97
N ASP A 332 14.85 -4.32 3.03
CA ASP A 332 14.00 -3.48 3.87
C ASP A 332 14.64 -3.35 5.26
N LEU A 333 14.55 -2.16 5.84
CA LEU A 333 14.89 -1.86 7.23
C LEU A 333 13.69 -1.14 7.85
N PHE A 334 13.33 -1.49 9.08
CA PHE A 334 12.20 -0.89 9.76
C PHE A 334 12.34 -0.93 11.29
N ASP A 335 11.76 0.08 11.94
CA ASP A 335 11.67 0.16 13.39
C ASP A 335 10.42 0.91 13.85
N THR A 336 10.03 0.70 15.12
CA THR A 336 9.08 1.51 15.88
C THR A 336 9.61 1.74 17.29
N ASP A 337 9.50 2.98 17.78
CA ASP A 337 9.83 3.36 19.15
C ASP A 337 8.56 3.74 19.91
N ASP A 338 8.21 2.95 20.93
CA ASP A 338 7.06 3.22 21.79
C ASP A 338 7.43 4.22 22.91
N LEU A 339 6.87 5.40 22.81
CA LEU A 339 7.07 6.50 23.75
C LEU A 339 5.99 6.59 24.84
N ALA A 340 4.94 5.77 24.74
CA ALA A 340 3.85 5.74 25.72
C ALA A 340 4.31 5.14 27.05
N PRO A 341 3.61 5.44 28.17
CA PRO A 341 3.91 4.83 29.46
C PRO A 341 3.83 3.30 29.42
N ARG A 342 4.86 2.62 29.93
CA ARG A 342 5.00 1.13 29.92
C ARG A 342 3.81 0.35 30.49
N ARG A 343 2.92 0.99 31.26
CA ARG A 343 1.67 0.36 31.73
C ARG A 343 0.71 -0.01 30.60
N PHE A 344 0.84 0.64 29.42
CA PHE A 344 0.06 0.34 28.22
C PHE A 344 0.72 -0.71 27.32
N GLY A 345 1.84 -1.27 27.74
CA GLY A 345 2.64 -2.23 26.98
C GLY A 345 3.94 -1.64 26.47
N ASP A 346 4.62 -2.40 25.64
CA ASP A 346 5.78 -2.01 24.87
C ASP A 346 5.62 -2.53 23.44
N THR A 347 5.41 -1.63 22.49
CA THR A 347 5.19 -1.96 21.09
C THR A 347 6.41 -1.67 20.23
N SER A 348 7.56 -1.39 20.85
CA SER A 348 8.83 -1.14 20.13
C SER A 348 9.24 -2.35 19.31
N GLU A 349 9.75 -2.07 18.12
CA GLU A 349 10.18 -3.05 17.13
C GLU A 349 11.45 -2.59 16.42
N THR A 350 12.28 -3.55 16.01
CA THR A 350 13.35 -3.34 15.03
C THR A 350 13.47 -4.58 14.16
N GLY A 351 13.71 -4.40 12.87
CA GLY A 351 13.82 -5.52 11.95
C GLY A 351 14.37 -5.15 10.58
N TRP A 352 14.61 -6.21 9.82
CA TRP A 352 15.02 -6.14 8.42
C TRP A 352 14.40 -7.28 7.62
N ALA A 353 14.32 -7.09 6.30
CA ALA A 353 13.93 -8.17 5.39
C ALA A 353 14.79 -8.15 4.11
N LEU A 354 15.01 -9.34 3.56
CA LEU A 354 15.67 -9.52 2.27
C LEU A 354 14.74 -10.31 1.35
N THR A 355 14.44 -9.75 0.18
CA THR A 355 13.58 -10.34 -0.84
C THR A 355 14.37 -10.54 -2.12
N GLY A 356 14.29 -11.75 -2.69
CA GLY A 356 14.76 -12.07 -4.03
C GLY A 356 13.62 -12.56 -4.89
N ALA A 357 13.38 -11.96 -6.06
CA ALA A 357 12.28 -12.32 -6.93
C ALA A 357 12.74 -12.52 -8.38
N TRP A 358 12.03 -13.39 -9.09
CA TRP A 358 12.16 -13.58 -10.52
C TRP A 358 10.78 -13.58 -11.17
N ARG A 359 10.64 -12.80 -12.24
CA ARG A 359 9.42 -12.71 -13.06
C ARG A 359 9.72 -13.13 -14.49
N TYR A 360 8.85 -13.96 -15.08
CA TYR A 360 8.95 -14.37 -16.48
C TYR A 360 7.59 -14.30 -17.18
N PRO A 361 7.40 -13.38 -18.16
CA PRO A 361 6.19 -13.32 -18.96
C PRO A 361 6.16 -14.48 -19.96
N LEU A 362 5.19 -15.37 -19.82
CA LEU A 362 4.95 -16.45 -20.77
C LEU A 362 4.34 -15.91 -22.07
N ASN A 363 3.37 -15.01 -21.93
CA ASN A 363 2.74 -14.26 -23.01
C ASN A 363 2.17 -12.94 -22.49
N ARG A 364 1.38 -12.20 -23.28
CA ARG A 364 0.81 -10.90 -22.90
C ARG A 364 -0.21 -10.95 -21.76
N TYR A 365 -0.73 -12.13 -21.43
CA TYR A 365 -1.78 -12.34 -20.42
C TYR A 365 -1.29 -13.12 -19.21
N LEU A 366 -0.14 -13.77 -19.31
CA LEU A 366 0.28 -14.77 -18.32
C LEU A 366 1.74 -14.56 -17.96
N ASP A 367 2.03 -14.39 -16.69
CA ASP A 367 3.38 -14.38 -16.14
C ASP A 367 3.52 -15.35 -14.95
N VAL A 368 4.74 -15.87 -14.80
CA VAL A 368 5.16 -16.69 -13.67
C VAL A 368 6.11 -15.86 -12.83
N ARG A 369 5.94 -15.94 -11.51
CA ARG A 369 6.82 -15.29 -10.54
C ARG A 369 7.29 -16.29 -9.50
N LEU A 370 8.53 -16.15 -9.08
CA LEU A 370 9.11 -16.87 -7.96
C LEU A 370 9.70 -15.83 -7.01
N GLU A 371 9.51 -16.02 -5.72
CA GLU A 371 10.04 -15.13 -4.69
C GLU A 371 10.50 -15.93 -3.48
N ALA A 372 11.63 -15.51 -2.90
CA ALA A 372 12.09 -15.93 -1.60
C ALA A 372 12.27 -14.69 -0.73
N LEU A 373 11.70 -14.71 0.45
CA LEU A 373 11.70 -13.61 1.40
C LEU A 373 12.12 -14.13 2.77
N ARG A 374 13.04 -13.43 3.43
CA ARG A 374 13.38 -13.62 4.83
C ARG A 374 13.19 -12.31 5.58
N VAL A 375 12.48 -12.38 6.69
CA VAL A 375 12.31 -11.29 7.65
C VAL A 375 12.86 -11.73 9.00
N ASP A 376 13.51 -10.81 9.69
CA ASP A 376 14.06 -11.00 11.03
C ASP A 376 13.74 -9.74 11.83
N SER A 377 13.05 -9.89 12.97
CA SER A 377 12.63 -8.75 13.78
C SER A 377 12.55 -9.08 15.26
N THR A 378 12.78 -8.08 16.08
CA THR A 378 12.56 -8.09 17.51
C THR A 378 11.42 -7.13 17.84
N ARG A 379 10.32 -7.64 18.41
CA ARG A 379 9.18 -6.86 18.87
C ARG A 379 8.82 -7.23 20.30
N ALA A 380 8.81 -6.25 21.20
CA ALA A 380 8.58 -6.47 22.61
C ALA A 380 7.19 -7.07 22.90
N ALA A 381 6.16 -6.66 22.16
CA ALA A 381 4.78 -7.11 22.35
C ALA A 381 4.54 -8.61 22.09
N ARG A 382 5.44 -9.35 21.42
CA ARG A 382 5.29 -10.81 21.18
C ARG A 382 5.11 -11.64 22.44
N VAL A 383 5.59 -11.15 23.58
CA VAL A 383 5.35 -11.80 24.89
C VAL A 383 3.86 -11.91 25.24
N LEU A 384 2.99 -11.06 24.69
CA LEU A 384 1.54 -11.13 24.87
C LEU A 384 0.91 -12.35 24.18
N ALA A 385 1.55 -12.86 23.12
CA ALA A 385 1.18 -14.11 22.46
C ALA A 385 1.90 -15.33 23.05
N GLY A 386 2.72 -15.16 24.09
CA GLY A 386 3.55 -16.22 24.67
C GLY A 386 4.80 -16.55 23.84
N GLU A 387 5.20 -15.67 22.93
CA GLU A 387 6.34 -15.85 22.04
C GLU A 387 7.57 -15.09 22.54
N THR A 388 8.75 -15.47 22.05
CA THR A 388 9.96 -14.68 22.29
C THR A 388 9.94 -13.40 21.47
N PRO A 389 10.47 -12.28 21.99
CA PRO A 389 10.48 -11.01 21.24
C PRO A 389 11.19 -11.10 19.90
N HIS A 390 12.28 -11.84 19.79
CA HIS A 390 13.00 -12.06 18.54
C HIS A 390 12.40 -13.25 17.78
N GLN A 391 12.03 -13.01 16.52
CA GLN A 391 11.50 -14.00 15.60
C GLN A 391 12.07 -13.79 14.19
N ALA A 392 12.16 -14.88 13.46
CA ALA A 392 12.54 -14.86 12.05
C ALA A 392 11.60 -15.76 11.24
N GLN A 393 11.23 -15.32 10.05
CA GLN A 393 10.39 -16.08 9.13
C GLN A 393 11.05 -16.14 7.76
N THR A 394 10.89 -17.26 7.07
CA THR A 394 11.28 -17.43 5.67
C THR A 394 10.07 -17.88 4.87
N GLU A 395 9.85 -17.24 3.74
CA GLU A 395 8.80 -17.62 2.79
C GLU A 395 9.41 -17.85 1.43
N VAL A 396 8.98 -18.94 0.78
CA VAL A 396 9.22 -19.17 -0.65
C VAL A 396 7.86 -19.28 -1.31
N GLN A 397 7.63 -18.48 -2.34
CA GLN A 397 6.36 -18.47 -3.04
C GLN A 397 6.53 -18.46 -4.55
N SER A 398 5.54 -19.05 -5.24
CA SER A 398 5.38 -18.97 -6.67
C SER A 398 4.00 -18.46 -7.01
N SER A 399 3.91 -17.62 -8.03
CA SER A 399 2.67 -17.04 -8.52
C SER A 399 2.55 -17.32 -10.01
N LEU A 400 1.36 -17.75 -10.42
CA LEU A 400 0.92 -17.77 -11.81
C LEU A 400 -0.16 -16.70 -11.95
N ARG A 401 0.20 -15.59 -12.59
CA ARG A 401 -0.69 -14.42 -12.73
C ARG A 401 -1.26 -14.37 -14.13
N VAL A 402 -2.58 -14.30 -14.21
CA VAL A 402 -3.35 -14.08 -15.45
C VAL A 402 -3.87 -12.66 -15.43
N SER A 403 -3.62 -11.87 -16.48
CA SER A 403 -4.13 -10.50 -16.64
C SER A 403 -4.77 -10.33 -18.01
N PHE A 404 -5.89 -9.62 -18.13
CA PHE A 404 -6.61 -9.39 -19.38
C PHE A 404 -7.17 -7.96 -19.47
#